data_bc660fb85a1422dd11717e2148de0d1d
#
_entry.id   bc660fb85a1422dd11717e2148de0d1d
#
_cell.length_a   1.000
_cell.length_b   1.000
_cell.length_c   1.000
_cell.angle_alpha   90.00
_cell.angle_beta   90.00
_cell.angle_gamma   90.00
#
_symmetry.space_group_name_H-M   'P 1'
#
loop_
_entity.id
_entity.type
_entity.pdbx_description
1 polymer ?
#
loop_
_entity_poly.entity_id
_entity_poly.type
_entity_poly.pdbx_seq_one_letter_code
_entity_poly.pdbx_strand_id
1 'polypeptide(L)'
;PMNINELYMALQTGTVDGQENPLTTFQSYKFYEVVKNVTLTNHIICPNMVFMNGDVWNGLSDHDKEVVQTAINNAITWQDEQIITAEKSLASELEGLGVTIITPDDTIREATVPYIKPSIEDWDYIQTLA
;
A
#
# COMPACT_ATOMS: atom_id res chain seq x y z
N PRO A 1 -10.92 13.32 0.39
CA PRO A 1 -11.14 11.94 0.86
C PRO A 1 -12.60 11.56 0.70
N MET A 2 -12.87 10.36 0.21
CA MET A 2 -14.22 9.80 0.12
C MET A 2 -14.19 8.33 0.56
N ASN A 3 -15.37 7.76 0.81
CA ASN A 3 -15.46 6.35 1.17
C ASN A 3 -15.08 5.48 -0.02
N ILE A 4 -14.22 4.48 0.20
CA ILE A 4 -13.74 3.57 -0.84
C ILE A 4 -14.88 2.83 -1.57
N ASN A 5 -15.99 2.54 -0.86
CA ASN A 5 -17.15 1.85 -1.43
C ASN A 5 -17.93 2.73 -2.42
N GLU A 6 -17.74 4.06 -2.37
CA GLU A 6 -18.40 5.01 -3.27
C GLU A 6 -17.50 5.37 -4.47
N LEU A 7 -16.20 5.05 -4.37
CA LEU A 7 -15.18 5.50 -5.31
C LEU A 7 -15.40 4.97 -6.74
N TYR A 8 -15.82 3.71 -6.88
CA TYR A 8 -16.09 3.13 -8.21
C TYR A 8 -17.15 3.94 -8.97
N MET A 9 -18.27 4.24 -8.31
CA MET A 9 -19.35 5.02 -8.93
C MET A 9 -18.92 6.46 -9.19
N ALA A 10 -18.14 7.05 -8.29
CA ALA A 10 -17.63 8.41 -8.45
C ALA A 10 -16.67 8.53 -9.66
N LEU A 11 -15.82 7.55 -9.87
CA LEU A 11 -14.96 7.44 -11.08
C LEU A 11 -15.79 7.21 -12.34
N GLN A 12 -16.76 6.29 -12.29
CA GLN A 12 -17.61 5.97 -13.44
C GLN A 12 -18.44 7.16 -13.91
N THR A 13 -18.94 7.97 -12.97
CA THR A 13 -19.78 9.14 -13.27
C THR A 13 -18.98 10.42 -13.51
N GLY A 14 -17.64 10.39 -13.36
CA GLY A 14 -16.81 11.58 -13.47
C GLY A 14 -16.97 12.57 -12.32
N THR A 15 -17.50 12.13 -11.17
CA THR A 15 -17.55 12.94 -9.95
C THR A 15 -16.16 13.21 -9.40
N VAL A 16 -15.23 12.27 -9.60
CA VAL A 16 -13.79 12.42 -9.40
C VAL A 16 -13.06 12.00 -10.66
N ASP A 17 -11.96 12.68 -10.97
CA ASP A 17 -11.17 12.46 -12.21
C ASP A 17 -10.12 11.35 -12.06
N GLY A 18 -9.78 10.99 -10.82
CA GLY A 18 -8.75 9.99 -10.52
C GLY A 18 -8.76 9.58 -9.07
N GLN A 19 -7.87 8.63 -8.75
CA GLN A 19 -7.73 8.07 -7.41
C GLN A 19 -6.27 7.69 -7.14
N GLU A 20 -5.93 7.52 -5.89
CA GLU A 20 -4.66 7.01 -5.42
C GLU A 20 -4.94 5.84 -4.47
N ASN A 21 -4.36 4.68 -4.75
CA ASN A 21 -4.46 3.46 -3.94
C ASN A 21 -3.40 2.45 -4.39
N PRO A 22 -3.05 1.46 -3.55
CA PRO A 22 -2.24 0.32 -3.97
C PRO A 22 -2.86 -0.46 -5.14
N LEU A 23 -2.04 -1.07 -5.99
CA LEU A 23 -2.51 -1.86 -7.14
C LEU A 23 -3.43 -3.01 -6.72
N THR A 24 -3.19 -3.62 -5.57
CA THR A 24 -4.05 -4.68 -5.01
C THR A 24 -5.47 -4.16 -4.71
N THR A 25 -5.57 -2.94 -4.18
CA THR A 25 -6.87 -2.26 -3.96
C THR A 25 -7.52 -1.92 -5.30
N PHE A 26 -6.76 -1.39 -6.25
CA PHE A 26 -7.23 -1.07 -7.60
C PHE A 26 -7.85 -2.29 -8.28
N GLN A 27 -7.21 -3.46 -8.17
CA GLN A 27 -7.73 -4.71 -8.71
C GLN A 27 -8.96 -5.19 -7.94
N SER A 28 -8.91 -5.24 -6.61
CA SER A 28 -9.97 -5.82 -5.76
C SER A 28 -11.29 -5.07 -5.89
N TYR A 29 -11.24 -3.74 -6.04
CA TYR A 29 -12.41 -2.90 -6.26
C TYR A 29 -12.77 -2.74 -7.75
N LYS A 30 -12.07 -3.43 -8.65
CA LYS A 30 -12.28 -3.43 -10.10
C LYS A 30 -12.21 -2.04 -10.73
N PHE A 31 -11.41 -1.15 -10.18
CA PHE A 31 -11.26 0.21 -10.74
C PHE A 31 -10.72 0.18 -12.17
N TYR A 32 -10.04 -0.90 -12.59
CA TYR A 32 -9.59 -1.13 -13.96
C TYR A 32 -10.72 -1.13 -15.00
N GLU A 33 -11.98 -1.33 -14.59
CA GLU A 33 -13.12 -1.23 -15.51
C GLU A 33 -13.40 0.21 -15.92
N VAL A 34 -13.19 1.16 -15.03
CA VAL A 34 -13.52 2.59 -15.19
C VAL A 34 -12.30 3.51 -15.31
N VAL A 35 -11.11 3.06 -14.91
CA VAL A 35 -9.84 3.79 -15.03
C VAL A 35 -8.85 2.97 -15.84
N LYS A 36 -8.31 3.55 -16.92
CA LYS A 36 -7.45 2.84 -17.87
C LYS A 36 -5.97 3.25 -17.84
N ASN A 37 -5.62 4.26 -17.06
CA ASN A 37 -4.24 4.71 -16.92
C ASN A 37 -3.82 4.67 -15.46
N VAL A 38 -2.69 4.03 -15.17
CA VAL A 38 -2.13 3.91 -13.82
C VAL A 38 -0.67 4.30 -13.85
N THR A 39 -0.26 5.20 -12.96
CA THR A 39 1.13 5.60 -12.77
C THR A 39 1.66 5.01 -11.45
N LEU A 40 2.74 4.23 -11.53
CA LEU A 40 3.40 3.62 -10.38
C LEU A 40 4.32 4.64 -9.70
N THR A 41 3.77 5.46 -8.83
CA THR A 41 4.54 6.52 -8.16
C THR A 41 5.34 6.02 -6.96
N ASN A 42 4.97 4.88 -6.36
CA ASN A 42 5.62 4.27 -5.19
C ASN A 42 5.92 5.28 -4.05
N HIS A 43 4.99 6.21 -3.84
CA HIS A 43 5.17 7.33 -2.92
C HIS A 43 4.74 7.03 -1.49
N ILE A 44 4.03 5.92 -1.26
CA ILE A 44 3.56 5.50 0.06
C ILE A 44 3.98 4.05 0.31
N ILE A 45 4.53 3.81 1.51
CA ILE A 45 4.68 2.49 2.09
C ILE A 45 3.65 2.35 3.20
N CYS A 46 2.76 1.37 3.08
CA CYS A 46 1.69 1.12 4.06
C CYS A 46 2.00 -0.15 4.87
N PRO A 47 2.79 -0.06 5.96
CA PRO A 47 3.05 -1.21 6.80
C PRO A 47 1.79 -1.57 7.61
N ASN A 48 1.45 -2.85 7.67
CA ASN A 48 0.45 -3.36 8.57
C ASN A 48 1.11 -3.76 9.89
N MET A 49 0.60 -3.24 10.99
CA MET A 49 1.13 -3.52 12.32
C MET A 49 0.11 -4.28 13.14
N VAL A 50 0.57 -5.26 13.91
CA VAL A 50 -0.26 -6.03 14.85
C VAL A 50 -0.10 -5.45 16.25
N PHE A 51 -1.20 -5.06 16.87
CA PHE A 51 -1.23 -4.50 18.21
C PHE A 51 -2.05 -5.36 19.16
N MET A 52 -1.62 -5.45 20.40
CA MET A 52 -2.36 -6.03 21.48
C MET A 52 -2.33 -5.08 22.70
N ASN A 53 -3.42 -5.00 23.46
CA ASN A 53 -3.45 -4.26 24.70
C ASN A 53 -2.41 -4.84 25.69
N GLY A 54 -1.63 -3.97 26.32
CA GLY A 54 -0.53 -4.38 27.21
C GLY A 54 -1.01 -5.20 28.42
N ASP A 55 -2.16 -4.86 29.01
CA ASP A 55 -2.69 -5.61 30.16
C ASP A 55 -3.15 -7.01 29.73
N VAL A 56 -3.75 -7.15 28.55
CA VAL A 56 -4.13 -8.44 27.99
C VAL A 56 -2.87 -9.28 27.73
N TRP A 57 -1.85 -8.71 27.10
CA TRP A 57 -0.58 -9.40 26.85
C TRP A 57 0.09 -9.85 28.14
N ASN A 58 0.15 -8.98 29.15
CA ASN A 58 0.77 -9.28 30.44
C ASN A 58 0.00 -10.33 31.24
N GLY A 59 -1.32 -10.45 31.01
CA GLY A 59 -2.17 -11.46 31.64
C GLY A 59 -2.05 -12.87 31.01
N LEU A 60 -1.42 -13.01 29.83
CA LEU A 60 -1.21 -14.31 29.21
C LEU A 60 -0.11 -15.11 29.94
N SER A 61 -0.24 -16.43 29.94
CA SER A 61 0.83 -17.32 30.36
C SER A 61 2.02 -17.23 29.38
N ASP A 62 3.22 -17.65 29.79
CA ASP A 62 4.39 -17.67 28.92
C ASP A 62 4.17 -18.58 27.69
N HIS A 63 3.48 -19.70 27.89
CA HIS A 63 3.09 -20.58 26.81
C HIS A 63 2.15 -19.88 25.80
N ASP A 64 1.12 -19.19 26.27
CA ASP A 64 0.18 -18.50 25.38
C ASP A 64 0.86 -17.34 24.63
N LYS A 65 1.78 -16.62 25.29
CA LYS A 65 2.60 -15.59 24.63
C LYS A 65 3.43 -16.17 23.48
N GLU A 66 4.07 -17.32 23.72
CA GLU A 66 4.85 -18.01 22.68
C GLU A 66 3.98 -18.46 21.51
N VAL A 67 2.81 -19.03 21.80
CA VAL A 67 1.84 -19.45 20.77
C VAL A 67 1.37 -18.25 19.94
N VAL A 68 0.96 -17.17 20.57
CA VAL A 68 0.49 -15.94 19.89
C VAL A 68 1.62 -15.34 19.05
N GLN A 69 2.83 -15.19 19.61
CA GLN A 69 3.95 -14.63 18.86
C GLN A 69 4.33 -15.48 17.65
N THR A 70 4.34 -16.80 17.83
CA THR A 70 4.63 -17.74 16.74
C THR A 70 3.58 -17.64 15.63
N ALA A 71 2.30 -17.61 16.00
CA ALA A 71 1.21 -17.47 15.04
C ALA A 71 1.29 -16.16 14.26
N ILE A 72 1.60 -15.04 14.94
CA ILE A 72 1.77 -13.73 14.30
C ILE A 72 2.96 -13.76 13.34
N ASN A 73 4.12 -14.27 13.75
CA ASN A 73 5.31 -14.35 12.92
C ASN A 73 5.05 -15.18 11.64
N ASN A 74 4.38 -16.33 11.78
CA ASN A 74 4.02 -17.17 10.65
C ASN A 74 3.04 -16.45 9.69
N ALA A 75 2.06 -15.74 10.26
CA ALA A 75 1.09 -15.00 9.46
C ALA A 75 1.75 -13.84 8.69
N ILE A 76 2.69 -13.11 9.32
CA ILE A 76 3.45 -12.03 8.68
C ILE A 76 4.28 -12.60 7.51
N THR A 77 5.06 -13.65 7.76
CA THR A 77 5.89 -14.28 6.71
C THR A 77 5.03 -14.73 5.53
N TRP A 78 3.91 -15.40 5.80
CA TRP A 78 3.01 -15.84 4.74
C TRP A 78 2.41 -14.66 3.96
N GLN A 79 1.96 -13.61 4.67
CA GLN A 79 1.38 -12.42 4.04
C GLN A 79 2.39 -11.69 3.15
N ASP A 80 3.62 -11.51 3.62
CA ASP A 80 4.67 -10.85 2.86
C ASP A 80 4.96 -11.60 1.55
N GLU A 81 5.06 -12.93 1.60
CA GLU A 81 5.24 -13.77 0.42
C GLU A 81 4.07 -13.62 -0.58
N GLN A 82 2.83 -13.57 -0.08
CA GLN A 82 1.65 -13.40 -0.94
C GLN A 82 1.66 -12.01 -1.61
N ILE A 83 1.93 -10.94 -0.85
CA ILE A 83 1.96 -9.57 -1.39
C ILE A 83 3.07 -9.42 -2.42
N ILE A 84 4.31 -9.84 -2.10
CA ILE A 84 5.44 -9.76 -3.03
C ILE A 84 5.15 -10.54 -4.33
N THR A 85 4.50 -11.70 -4.21
CA THR A 85 4.13 -12.50 -5.38
C THR A 85 3.05 -11.81 -6.21
N ALA A 86 2.01 -11.30 -5.56
CA ALA A 86 0.93 -10.59 -6.23
C ALA A 86 1.43 -9.32 -6.94
N GLU A 87 2.26 -8.51 -6.29
CA GLU A 87 2.78 -7.28 -6.88
C GLU A 87 3.62 -7.52 -8.14
N LYS A 88 4.35 -8.64 -8.20
CA LYS A 88 5.15 -8.99 -9.39
C LYS A 88 4.31 -9.30 -10.63
N SER A 89 3.12 -9.87 -10.47
CA SER A 89 2.26 -10.26 -11.58
C SER A 89 1.18 -9.23 -11.89
N LEU A 90 0.78 -8.46 -10.88
CA LEU A 90 -0.42 -7.63 -10.92
C LEU A 90 -0.39 -6.54 -12.01
N ALA A 91 0.76 -5.90 -12.22
CA ALA A 91 0.89 -4.91 -13.29
C ALA A 91 0.62 -5.55 -14.66
N SER A 92 1.20 -6.72 -14.94
CA SER A 92 1.01 -7.45 -16.19
C SER A 92 -0.42 -7.98 -16.36
N GLU A 93 -1.05 -8.41 -15.25
CA GLU A 93 -2.47 -8.82 -15.28
C GLU A 93 -3.39 -7.65 -15.63
N LEU A 94 -3.14 -6.48 -15.05
CA LEU A 94 -3.90 -5.26 -15.35
C LEU A 94 -3.70 -4.79 -16.79
N GLU A 95 -2.48 -4.90 -17.32
CA GLU A 95 -2.21 -4.64 -18.75
C GLU A 95 -3.03 -5.59 -19.63
N GLY A 96 -3.13 -6.87 -19.27
CA GLY A 96 -4.00 -7.85 -19.94
C GLY A 96 -5.49 -7.48 -19.89
N LEU A 97 -5.93 -6.68 -18.93
CA LEU A 97 -7.29 -6.14 -18.81
C LEU A 97 -7.46 -4.77 -19.49
N GLY A 98 -6.45 -4.34 -20.26
CA GLY A 98 -6.48 -3.11 -21.04
C GLY A 98 -6.17 -1.84 -20.23
N VAL A 99 -5.44 -1.98 -19.12
CA VAL A 99 -4.90 -0.85 -18.35
C VAL A 99 -3.51 -0.51 -18.90
N THR A 100 -3.24 0.77 -19.08
CA THR A 100 -1.90 1.27 -19.39
C THR A 100 -1.15 1.54 -18.09
N ILE A 101 -0.05 0.81 -17.87
CA ILE A 101 0.82 1.01 -16.69
C ILE A 101 1.97 1.94 -17.10
N ILE A 102 2.12 3.02 -16.35
CA ILE A 102 3.19 4.01 -16.52
C ILE A 102 4.15 3.88 -15.33
N THR A 103 5.40 3.54 -15.60
CA THR A 103 6.46 3.57 -14.60
C THR A 103 7.27 4.84 -14.82
N PRO A 104 7.13 5.84 -13.94
CA PRO A 104 7.90 7.07 -14.06
C PRO A 104 9.38 6.78 -13.75
N ASP A 105 10.25 7.60 -14.28
CA ASP A 105 11.64 7.65 -13.86
C ASP A 105 11.80 8.41 -12.52
N ASP A 106 13.01 8.44 -11.98
CA ASP A 106 13.29 9.07 -10.69
C ASP A 106 13.09 10.60 -10.69
N THR A 107 12.91 11.22 -11.85
CA THR A 107 12.75 12.68 -11.96
C THR A 107 11.52 13.20 -11.24
N ILE A 108 10.43 12.42 -11.16
CA ILE A 108 9.23 12.79 -10.40
C ILE A 108 9.55 12.85 -8.92
N ARG A 109 10.27 11.84 -8.39
CA ARG A 109 10.70 11.80 -6.99
C ARG A 109 11.60 12.98 -6.67
N GLU A 110 12.61 13.21 -7.49
CA GLU A 110 13.55 14.34 -7.32
C GLU A 110 12.84 15.69 -7.35
N ALA A 111 11.88 15.88 -8.25
CA ALA A 111 11.10 17.10 -8.36
C ALA A 111 10.21 17.36 -7.13
N THR A 112 9.77 16.33 -6.40
CA THR A 112 8.90 16.47 -5.22
C THR A 112 9.68 16.75 -3.93
N VAL A 113 10.92 16.29 -3.82
CA VAL A 113 11.77 16.44 -2.61
C VAL A 113 11.84 17.88 -2.09
N PRO A 114 12.05 18.94 -2.90
CA PRO A 114 12.11 20.30 -2.42
C PRO A 114 10.83 20.79 -1.72
N TYR A 115 9.69 20.19 -2.05
CA TYR A 115 8.39 20.55 -1.47
C TYR A 115 8.07 19.77 -0.20
N ILE A 116 8.60 18.56 -0.07
CA ILE A 116 8.35 17.65 1.06
C ILE A 116 9.38 17.88 2.18
N LYS A 117 10.66 18.00 1.83
CA LYS A 117 11.77 18.13 2.78
C LYS A 117 11.52 19.18 3.88
N PRO A 118 11.01 20.41 3.60
CA PRO A 118 10.79 21.42 4.62
C PRO A 118 9.72 21.04 5.67
N SER A 119 8.86 20.08 5.37
CA SER A 119 7.77 19.64 6.27
C SER A 119 8.12 18.40 7.10
N ILE A 120 9.30 17.81 6.88
CA ILE A 120 9.74 16.60 7.58
C ILE A 120 10.91 16.96 8.49
N GLU A 121 10.66 16.91 9.81
CA GLU A 121 11.71 16.96 10.81
C GLU A 121 12.63 15.74 10.63
N ASP A 122 13.92 15.90 10.87
CA ASP A 122 14.92 14.84 10.72
C ASP A 122 15.07 14.22 9.31
N TRP A 123 14.71 14.95 8.25
CA TRP A 123 14.86 14.47 6.88
C TRP A 123 16.24 13.86 6.59
N ASP A 124 17.29 14.53 7.00
CA ASP A 124 18.65 14.09 6.71
C ASP A 124 19.00 12.78 7.45
N TYR A 125 18.46 12.59 8.68
CA TYR A 125 18.57 11.32 9.40
C TYR A 125 17.80 10.20 8.70
N ILE A 126 16.57 10.45 8.24
CA ILE A 126 15.76 9.46 7.53
C ILE A 126 16.47 8.97 6.28
N GLN A 127 17.17 9.86 5.55
CA GLN A 127 17.93 9.46 4.36
C GLN A 127 19.11 8.52 4.69
N THR A 128 19.60 8.48 5.92
CA THR A 128 20.65 7.54 6.34
C THR A 128 20.14 6.12 6.59
N LEU A 129 18.81 5.94 6.67
CA LEU A 129 18.16 4.65 6.94
C LEU A 129 17.76 3.92 5.64
N ALA A 130 17.84 4.56 4.49
CA ALA A 130 17.52 4.01 3.18
C ALA A 130 18.74 3.42 2.51
#